data_c0b42a6fbff8856ac6ff9b1ec21114d6
#
_entry.id   c0b42a6fbff8856ac6ff9b1ec21114d6
#
_cell.length_a   1.000
_cell.length_b   1.000
_cell.length_c   1.000
_cell.angle_alpha   90.00
_cell.angle_beta   90.00
_cell.angle_gamma   90.00
#
_symmetry.space_group_name_H-M   'P 1'
#
loop_
_entity.id
_entity.type
_entity.pdbx_description
1 polymer ?
#
loop_
_entity_poly.entity_id
_entity_poly.type
_entity_poly.pdbx_seq_one_letter_code
_entity_poly.pdbx_strand_id
1 'polypeptide(L)'
;MNKEEIRRNILKKRLSLSSEEVKNKSQQIFLRLAETVEYRNSQNIMFYVATRSEVQTEEMIKISVQVGKNIFVPIILTECINLAPSKIYDFDNELEKGKKGILEPKREYYRLFPPEDIDLIIIPGVAFDLSGNRIGRGFGYYDNFLRKVRSSAKIVALAFEMQTVKKIPNDKNDIPVHKIITEKRIINSIEYIVPDI
;
A
#
# COMPACT_ATOMS: atom_id res chain seq x y z
N MET A 1 -7.36 -1.54 23.65
CA MET A 1 -6.76 -0.34 23.04
C MET A 1 -7.65 0.16 21.92
N ASN A 2 -7.91 1.46 21.86
CA ASN A 2 -8.64 2.07 20.74
C ASN A 2 -7.71 2.32 19.54
N LYS A 3 -8.30 2.65 18.35
CA LYS A 3 -7.51 2.90 17.11
C LYS A 3 -6.42 3.97 17.29
N GLU A 4 -6.70 5.01 18.09
CA GLU A 4 -5.76 6.13 18.29
C GLU A 4 -4.55 5.74 19.13
N GLU A 5 -4.76 4.97 20.19
CA GLU A 5 -3.67 4.44 21.03
C GLU A 5 -2.76 3.48 20.25
N ILE A 6 -3.36 2.58 19.45
CA ILE A 6 -2.61 1.68 18.58
C ILE A 6 -1.76 2.50 17.59
N ARG A 7 -2.38 3.48 16.92
CA ARG A 7 -1.72 4.36 15.95
C ARG A 7 -0.50 5.05 16.57
N ARG A 8 -0.69 5.72 17.72
CA ARG A 8 0.38 6.43 18.43
C ARG A 8 1.54 5.52 18.81
N ASN A 9 1.25 4.35 19.37
CA ASN A 9 2.27 3.41 19.82
C ASN A 9 3.08 2.84 18.66
N ILE A 10 2.42 2.45 17.57
CA ILE A 10 3.11 1.91 16.39
C ILE A 10 3.92 2.98 15.68
N LEU A 11 3.39 4.20 15.51
CA LEU A 11 4.15 5.30 14.91
C LEU A 11 5.41 5.61 15.69
N LYS A 12 5.35 5.64 17.03
CA LYS A 12 6.52 5.83 17.88
C LYS A 12 7.60 4.77 17.63
N LYS A 13 7.21 3.50 17.60
CA LYS A 13 8.12 2.37 17.32
C LYS A 13 8.70 2.46 15.90
N ARG A 14 7.87 2.79 14.91
CA ARG A 14 8.31 2.90 13.51
C ARG A 14 9.29 4.05 13.30
N LEU A 15 9.09 5.17 13.97
CA LEU A 15 9.99 6.32 13.92
C LEU A 15 11.36 6.08 14.61
N SER A 16 11.47 5.08 15.48
CA SER A 16 12.75 4.71 16.11
C SER A 16 13.65 3.81 15.24
N LEU A 17 13.14 3.32 14.10
CA LEU A 17 13.97 2.57 13.16
C LEU A 17 14.99 3.50 12.49
N SER A 18 16.22 3.03 12.38
CA SER A 18 17.25 3.69 11.58
C SER A 18 16.93 3.58 10.09
N SER A 19 17.52 4.47 9.29
CA SER A 19 17.35 4.41 7.83
C SER A 19 17.87 3.09 7.23
N GLU A 20 18.91 2.52 7.82
CA GLU A 20 19.48 1.24 7.41
C GLU A 20 18.53 0.08 7.74
N GLU A 21 17.93 0.05 8.93
CA GLU A 21 16.92 -0.95 9.28
C GLU A 21 15.71 -0.88 8.38
N VAL A 22 15.21 0.34 8.08
CA VAL A 22 14.11 0.55 7.14
C VAL A 22 14.47 -0.02 5.77
N LYS A 23 15.66 0.28 5.25
CA LYS A 23 16.13 -0.21 3.94
C LYS A 23 16.21 -1.74 3.91
N ASN A 24 16.91 -2.35 4.88
CA ASN A 24 17.13 -3.79 4.94
C ASN A 24 15.81 -4.57 5.08
N LYS A 25 14.91 -4.11 5.94
CA LYS A 25 13.58 -4.70 6.11
C LYS A 25 12.73 -4.55 4.83
N SER A 26 12.79 -3.40 4.19
CA SER A 26 12.05 -3.16 2.94
C SER A 26 12.52 -4.09 1.81
N GLN A 27 13.81 -4.35 1.69
CA GLN A 27 14.36 -5.31 0.73
C GLN A 27 13.83 -6.74 0.99
N GLN A 28 13.82 -7.19 2.26
CA GLN A 28 13.28 -8.51 2.61
C GLN A 28 11.78 -8.62 2.31
N ILE A 29 11.02 -7.54 2.54
CA ILE A 29 9.60 -7.46 2.20
C ILE A 29 9.42 -7.56 0.69
N PHE A 30 10.26 -6.87 -0.10
CA PHE A 30 10.17 -6.93 -1.56
C PHE A 30 10.47 -8.33 -2.10
N LEU A 31 11.49 -9.00 -1.59
CA LEU A 31 11.79 -10.38 -2.00
C LEU A 31 10.58 -11.30 -1.78
N ARG A 32 9.91 -11.19 -0.62
CA ARG A 32 8.70 -11.95 -0.35
C ARG A 32 7.52 -11.55 -1.25
N LEU A 33 7.34 -10.25 -1.52
CA LEU A 33 6.30 -9.78 -2.45
C LEU A 33 6.51 -10.39 -3.83
N ALA A 34 7.73 -10.37 -4.35
CA ALA A 34 8.08 -10.89 -5.67
C ALA A 34 7.83 -12.39 -5.83
N GLU A 35 7.85 -13.13 -4.73
CA GLU A 35 7.54 -14.57 -4.71
C GLU A 35 6.03 -14.87 -4.70
N THR A 36 5.18 -13.90 -4.39
CA THR A 36 3.73 -14.12 -4.32
C THR A 36 3.10 -14.32 -5.69
N VAL A 37 2.07 -15.15 -5.75
CA VAL A 37 1.27 -15.37 -6.97
C VAL A 37 0.61 -14.07 -7.41
N GLU A 38 0.15 -13.27 -6.45
CA GLU A 38 -0.50 -11.98 -6.70
C GLU A 38 0.43 -11.04 -7.46
N TYR A 39 1.69 -10.91 -7.06
CA TYR A 39 2.65 -10.06 -7.75
C TYR A 39 3.03 -10.62 -9.13
N ARG A 40 3.31 -11.92 -9.20
CA ARG A 40 3.75 -12.57 -10.46
C ARG A 40 2.70 -12.46 -11.55
N ASN A 41 1.43 -12.73 -11.20
CA ASN A 41 0.33 -12.79 -12.17
C ASN A 41 -0.27 -11.41 -12.49
N SER A 42 0.06 -10.36 -11.73
CA SER A 42 -0.47 -9.02 -11.97
C SER A 42 0.36 -8.28 -13.01
N GLN A 43 -0.31 -7.65 -13.96
CA GLN A 43 0.30 -6.77 -14.95
C GLN A 43 0.15 -5.30 -14.54
N ASN A 44 -1.02 -4.90 -14.05
CA ASN A 44 -1.34 -3.54 -13.62
C ASN A 44 -1.26 -3.45 -12.10
N ILE A 45 -0.18 -2.84 -11.57
CA ILE A 45 0.08 -2.78 -10.13
C ILE A 45 0.11 -1.33 -9.65
N MET A 46 -0.70 -1.02 -8.67
CA MET A 46 -0.65 0.26 -7.99
C MET A 46 0.18 0.16 -6.70
N PHE A 47 1.24 0.96 -6.59
CA PHE A 47 2.04 1.12 -5.39
C PHE A 47 1.75 2.46 -4.72
N TYR A 48 1.79 2.51 -3.39
CA TYR A 48 1.95 3.80 -2.70
C TYR A 48 3.39 4.29 -2.83
N VAL A 49 3.58 5.60 -2.77
CA VAL A 49 4.92 6.19 -2.67
C VAL A 49 5.23 6.40 -1.20
N ALA A 50 6.29 5.74 -0.74
CA ALA A 50 6.60 5.66 0.68
C ALA A 50 7.10 6.97 1.27
N THR A 51 6.70 7.25 2.50
CA THR A 51 7.34 8.25 3.35
C THR A 51 8.54 7.64 4.10
N ARG A 52 9.41 8.50 4.68
CA ARG A 52 10.67 8.07 5.31
C ARG A 52 10.55 6.88 6.28
N SER A 53 9.46 6.79 7.03
CA SER A 53 9.29 5.74 8.05
C SER A 53 8.43 4.56 7.60
N GLU A 54 7.99 4.52 6.36
CA GLU A 54 7.20 3.41 5.79
C GLU A 54 8.12 2.37 5.15
N VAL A 55 7.57 1.20 4.83
CA VAL A 55 8.27 0.25 3.96
C VAL A 55 8.54 0.94 2.63
N GLN A 56 9.80 1.00 2.23
CA GLN A 56 10.23 1.76 1.05
C GLN A 56 9.82 1.03 -0.23
N THR A 57 9.17 1.76 -1.13
CA THR A 57 8.60 1.21 -2.37
C THR A 57 9.32 1.68 -3.63
N GLU A 58 10.23 2.65 -3.53
CA GLU A 58 10.94 3.21 -4.68
C GLU A 58 11.62 2.12 -5.52
N GLU A 59 12.49 1.31 -4.90
CA GLU A 59 13.21 0.25 -5.60
C GLU A 59 12.27 -0.83 -6.14
N MET A 60 11.20 -1.16 -5.38
CA MET A 60 10.17 -2.10 -5.83
C MET A 60 9.49 -1.59 -7.11
N ILE A 61 9.16 -0.30 -7.17
CA ILE A 61 8.56 0.36 -8.32
C ILE A 61 9.50 0.30 -9.52
N LYS A 62 10.75 0.73 -9.34
CA LYS A 62 11.77 0.76 -10.41
C LYS A 62 11.99 -0.62 -11.03
N ILE A 63 12.19 -1.63 -10.18
CA ILE A 63 12.38 -3.02 -10.65
C ILE A 63 11.10 -3.52 -11.35
N SER A 64 9.92 -3.23 -10.81
CA SER A 64 8.66 -3.65 -11.43
C SER A 64 8.47 -3.05 -12.83
N VAL A 65 8.84 -1.79 -13.04
CA VAL A 65 8.87 -1.16 -14.38
C VAL A 65 9.86 -1.88 -15.30
N GLN A 66 11.08 -2.16 -14.82
CA GLN A 66 12.14 -2.82 -15.60
C GLN A 66 11.75 -4.23 -16.07
N VAL A 67 10.97 -4.98 -15.24
CA VAL A 67 10.47 -6.31 -15.63
C VAL A 67 9.16 -6.25 -16.44
N GLY A 68 8.78 -5.07 -16.93
CA GLY A 68 7.68 -4.88 -17.88
C GLY A 68 6.29 -4.81 -17.29
N LYS A 69 6.15 -4.60 -15.97
CA LYS A 69 4.83 -4.37 -15.36
C LYS A 69 4.36 -2.93 -15.57
N ASN A 70 3.06 -2.72 -15.66
CA ASN A 70 2.46 -1.40 -15.66
C ASN A 70 2.32 -0.91 -14.22
N ILE A 71 3.04 0.15 -13.88
CA ILE A 71 3.06 0.68 -12.52
C ILE A 71 2.29 1.98 -12.42
N PHE A 72 1.48 2.04 -11.39
CA PHE A 72 0.64 3.19 -11.06
C PHE A 72 0.96 3.67 -9.65
N VAL A 73 0.92 4.98 -9.45
CA VAL A 73 1.01 5.60 -8.13
C VAL A 73 -0.20 6.49 -7.90
N PRO A 74 -0.64 6.67 -6.64
CA PRO A 74 -1.81 7.47 -6.35
C PRO A 74 -1.54 8.96 -6.56
N ILE A 75 -2.48 9.66 -7.20
CA ILE A 75 -2.60 11.10 -7.12
C ILE A 75 -3.84 11.45 -6.30
N ILE A 76 -3.77 12.54 -5.55
CA ILE A 76 -4.90 13.05 -4.76
C ILE A 76 -5.63 14.09 -5.63
N LEU A 77 -6.87 13.77 -6.00
CA LEU A 77 -7.75 14.74 -6.66
C LEU A 77 -8.29 15.70 -5.60
N THR A 78 -7.89 16.96 -5.68
CA THR A 78 -8.12 17.96 -4.62
C THR A 78 -9.59 18.33 -4.40
N GLU A 79 -10.46 18.08 -5.37
CA GLU A 79 -11.89 18.41 -5.30
C GLU A 79 -12.73 17.39 -4.53
N CYS A 80 -12.17 16.19 -4.29
CA CYS A 80 -12.83 15.11 -3.54
C CYS A 80 -11.76 14.35 -2.74
N ILE A 81 -12.16 13.70 -1.64
CA ILE A 81 -11.27 12.77 -0.91
C ILE A 81 -11.10 11.48 -1.74
N ASN A 82 -10.51 11.60 -2.92
CA ASN A 82 -10.33 10.50 -3.86
C ASN A 82 -8.87 10.34 -4.27
N LEU A 83 -8.45 9.07 -4.35
CA LEU A 83 -7.23 8.69 -5.05
C LEU A 83 -7.59 8.30 -6.49
N ALA A 84 -6.70 8.65 -7.42
CA ALA A 84 -6.73 8.15 -8.77
C ALA A 84 -5.38 7.52 -9.11
N PRO A 85 -5.34 6.36 -9.78
CA PRO A 85 -4.09 5.77 -10.25
C PRO A 85 -3.55 6.60 -11.41
N SER A 86 -2.26 6.92 -11.38
CA SER A 86 -1.54 7.54 -12.49
C SER A 86 -0.38 6.65 -12.91
N LYS A 87 -0.31 6.28 -14.19
CA LYS A 87 0.76 5.45 -14.72
C LYS A 87 2.08 6.22 -14.73
N ILE A 88 3.15 5.56 -14.30
CA ILE A 88 4.50 6.10 -14.38
C ILE A 88 5.40 5.15 -15.16
N TYR A 89 6.40 5.70 -15.83
CA TYR A 89 7.44 4.97 -16.56
C TYR A 89 8.82 5.20 -15.95
N ASP A 90 9.02 6.34 -15.31
CA ASP A 90 10.29 6.73 -14.70
C ASP A 90 10.06 7.38 -13.35
N PHE A 91 10.45 6.66 -12.28
CA PHE A 91 10.27 7.12 -10.92
C PHE A 91 11.07 8.40 -10.62
N ASP A 92 12.30 8.48 -11.15
CA ASP A 92 13.22 9.58 -10.81
C ASP A 92 12.86 10.89 -11.54
N ASN A 93 12.36 10.79 -12.77
CA ASN A 93 12.10 11.94 -13.61
C ASN A 93 10.64 12.40 -13.60
N GLU A 94 9.68 11.53 -13.33
CA GLU A 94 8.26 11.83 -13.41
C GLU A 94 7.63 12.24 -12.09
N LEU A 95 8.32 12.05 -10.94
CA LEU A 95 7.81 12.41 -9.63
C LEU A 95 8.50 13.67 -9.07
N GLU A 96 7.75 14.42 -8.26
CA GLU A 96 8.23 15.57 -7.51
C GLU A 96 7.65 15.60 -6.10
N LYS A 97 8.24 16.41 -5.20
CA LYS A 97 7.73 16.55 -3.83
C LYS A 97 6.42 17.33 -3.83
N GLY A 98 5.33 16.66 -3.49
CA GLY A 98 4.03 17.25 -3.27
C GLY A 98 3.91 18.03 -1.96
N LYS A 99 2.73 18.63 -1.73
CA LYS A 99 2.44 19.52 -0.59
C LYS A 99 2.71 18.91 0.80
N LYS A 100 2.64 17.57 0.92
CA LYS A 100 2.88 16.84 2.18
C LYS A 100 4.28 16.21 2.26
N GLY A 101 5.18 16.58 1.34
CA GLY A 101 6.53 16.01 1.25
C GLY A 101 6.58 14.57 0.76
N ILE A 102 5.44 14.02 0.29
CA ILE A 102 5.35 12.73 -0.39
C ILE A 102 5.60 13.00 -1.87
N LEU A 103 6.37 12.12 -2.53
CA LEU A 103 6.54 12.21 -3.96
C LEU A 103 5.21 11.87 -4.66
N GLU A 104 4.84 12.67 -5.61
CA GLU A 104 3.66 12.47 -6.46
C GLU A 104 4.02 12.81 -7.92
N PRO A 105 3.34 12.27 -8.93
CA PRO A 105 3.61 12.59 -10.32
C PRO A 105 3.50 14.10 -10.57
N LYS A 106 4.43 14.63 -11.38
CA LYS A 106 4.32 15.99 -11.90
C LYS A 106 3.09 16.08 -12.80
N ARG A 107 2.44 17.26 -12.85
CA ARG A 107 1.18 17.43 -13.58
C ARG A 107 1.27 17.05 -15.06
N GLU A 108 2.39 17.35 -15.72
CA GLU A 108 2.65 16.98 -17.11
C GLU A 108 2.73 15.47 -17.36
N TYR A 109 2.93 14.68 -16.29
CA TYR A 109 2.98 13.21 -16.35
C TYR A 109 1.73 12.53 -15.78
N TYR A 110 0.64 13.26 -15.57
CA TYR A 110 -0.62 12.65 -15.18
C TYR A 110 -1.18 11.78 -16.31
N ARG A 111 -1.23 10.48 -16.06
CA ARG A 111 -1.79 9.46 -16.96
C ARG A 111 -2.78 8.62 -16.17
N LEU A 112 -3.99 9.21 -16.01
CA LEU A 112 -5.07 8.59 -15.25
C LEU A 112 -5.43 7.22 -15.82
N PHE A 113 -5.71 6.29 -14.94
CA PHE A 113 -6.06 4.93 -15.29
C PHE A 113 -7.33 4.49 -14.52
N PRO A 114 -8.22 3.70 -15.13
CA PRO A 114 -9.41 3.21 -14.46
C PRO A 114 -9.05 2.34 -13.24
N PRO A 115 -9.60 2.63 -12.05
CA PRO A 115 -9.34 1.81 -10.85
C PRO A 115 -9.74 0.34 -11.03
N GLU A 116 -10.79 0.07 -11.80
CA GLU A 116 -11.31 -1.26 -12.11
C GLU A 116 -10.35 -2.14 -12.91
N ASP A 117 -9.37 -1.55 -13.60
CA ASP A 117 -8.39 -2.29 -14.40
C ASP A 117 -7.08 -2.58 -13.64
N ILE A 118 -7.00 -2.22 -12.37
CA ILE A 118 -5.86 -2.57 -11.50
C ILE A 118 -5.99 -4.03 -11.04
N ASP A 119 -4.90 -4.80 -11.16
CA ASP A 119 -4.84 -6.20 -10.74
C ASP A 119 -4.45 -6.35 -9.27
N LEU A 120 -3.45 -5.54 -8.84
CA LEU A 120 -2.85 -5.60 -7.53
C LEU A 120 -2.69 -4.19 -6.96
N ILE A 121 -3.18 -3.99 -5.75
CA ILE A 121 -3.02 -2.75 -5.01
C ILE A 121 -2.11 -2.99 -3.81
N ILE A 122 -0.95 -2.35 -3.81
CA ILE A 122 -0.03 -2.33 -2.68
C ILE A 122 -0.37 -1.12 -1.82
N ILE A 123 -0.79 -1.35 -0.57
CA ILE A 123 -1.27 -0.28 0.30
C ILE A 123 -0.41 -0.09 1.55
N PRO A 124 -0.29 1.15 2.04
CA PRO A 124 0.36 1.45 3.30
C PRO A 124 -0.61 1.31 4.47
N GLY A 125 -0.05 1.23 5.67
CA GLY A 125 -0.82 1.34 6.90
C GLY A 125 0.07 1.67 8.10
N VAL A 126 -0.59 2.00 9.21
CA VAL A 126 0.09 2.20 10.49
C VAL A 126 0.14 0.89 11.26
N ALA A 127 -0.95 0.17 11.34
CA ALA A 127 -1.05 -1.13 11.99
C ALA A 127 -1.98 -2.07 11.21
N PHE A 128 -1.76 -3.36 11.38
CA PHE A 128 -2.53 -4.43 10.75
C PHE A 128 -2.80 -5.55 11.76
N ASP A 129 -3.94 -6.22 11.67
CA ASP A 129 -4.19 -7.45 12.40
C ASP A 129 -4.24 -8.67 11.47
N LEU A 130 -4.29 -9.86 12.06
CA LEU A 130 -4.27 -11.11 11.31
C LEU A 130 -5.53 -11.36 10.45
N SER A 131 -6.59 -10.57 10.69
CA SER A 131 -7.81 -10.61 9.88
C SER A 131 -7.77 -9.63 8.70
N GLY A 132 -6.65 -8.94 8.50
CA GLY A 132 -6.49 -7.96 7.41
C GLY A 132 -7.01 -6.56 7.72
N ASN A 133 -7.56 -6.33 8.91
CA ASN A 133 -7.97 -4.98 9.29
C ASN A 133 -6.74 -4.08 9.42
N ARG A 134 -6.91 -2.81 9.01
CA ARG A 134 -5.82 -1.85 9.03
C ARG A 134 -6.19 -0.54 9.72
N ILE A 135 -5.19 0.09 10.30
CA ILE A 135 -5.24 1.49 10.73
C ILE A 135 -4.43 2.32 9.73
N GLY A 136 -5.12 3.22 9.03
CA GLY A 136 -4.48 4.22 8.17
C GLY A 136 -4.18 5.51 8.91
N ARG A 137 -3.86 6.58 8.16
CA ARG A 137 -3.62 7.93 8.69
C ARG A 137 -4.89 8.71 9.06
N GLY A 138 -6.10 8.14 8.85
CA GLY A 138 -7.36 8.72 9.28
C GLY A 138 -8.14 9.51 8.21
N PHE A 139 -7.66 9.60 6.98
CA PHE A 139 -8.32 10.37 5.91
C PHE A 139 -9.27 9.56 5.03
N GLY A 140 -9.32 8.23 5.15
CA GLY A 140 -10.22 7.36 4.37
C GLY A 140 -9.91 7.24 2.87
N TYR A 141 -8.81 7.81 2.38
CA TYR A 141 -8.47 7.80 0.95
C TYR A 141 -8.47 6.40 0.33
N TYR A 142 -7.80 5.43 0.99
CA TYR A 142 -7.72 4.07 0.47
C TYR A 142 -9.05 3.34 0.58
N ASP A 143 -9.85 3.53 1.63
CA ASP A 143 -11.16 2.88 1.75
C ASP A 143 -12.11 3.36 0.65
N ASN A 144 -12.09 4.66 0.34
CA ASN A 144 -12.87 5.20 -0.77
C ASN A 144 -12.38 4.71 -2.14
N PHE A 145 -11.07 4.58 -2.32
CA PHE A 145 -10.47 4.06 -3.55
C PHE A 145 -10.81 2.58 -3.75
N LEU A 146 -10.63 1.75 -2.73
CA LEU A 146 -10.83 0.31 -2.80
C LEU A 146 -12.28 -0.10 -3.11
N ARG A 147 -13.26 0.78 -2.90
CA ARG A 147 -14.65 0.55 -3.33
C ARG A 147 -14.86 0.64 -4.85
N LYS A 148 -13.90 1.23 -5.57
CA LYS A 148 -13.96 1.43 -7.02
C LYS A 148 -13.21 0.36 -7.80
N VAL A 149 -12.37 -0.43 -7.13
CA VAL A 149 -11.62 -1.50 -7.78
C VAL A 149 -12.50 -2.73 -7.97
N ARG A 150 -12.19 -3.54 -8.97
CA ARG A 150 -12.90 -4.79 -9.20
C ARG A 150 -12.70 -5.76 -8.03
N SER A 151 -13.69 -6.62 -7.78
CA SER A 151 -13.65 -7.61 -6.67
C SER A 151 -12.52 -8.63 -6.81
N SER A 152 -12.06 -8.91 -8.04
CA SER A 152 -10.94 -9.82 -8.32
C SER A 152 -9.57 -9.21 -8.04
N ALA A 153 -9.46 -7.87 -7.91
CA ALA A 153 -8.21 -7.20 -7.60
C ALA A 153 -7.68 -7.64 -6.23
N LYS A 154 -6.37 -7.84 -6.15
CA LYS A 154 -5.73 -8.24 -4.90
C LYS A 154 -5.23 -7.03 -4.13
N ILE A 155 -5.47 -7.02 -2.84
CA ILE A 155 -5.05 -5.95 -1.93
C ILE A 155 -3.99 -6.52 -1.00
N VAL A 156 -2.76 -6.03 -1.12
CA VAL A 156 -1.61 -6.48 -0.33
C VAL A 156 -1.04 -5.30 0.45
N ALA A 157 -0.86 -5.50 1.74
CA ALA A 157 -0.21 -4.52 2.60
C ALA A 157 1.27 -4.86 2.79
N LEU A 158 2.12 -3.84 2.75
CA LEU A 158 3.51 -3.96 3.18
C LEU A 158 3.66 -3.34 4.57
N ALA A 159 4.25 -4.08 5.48
CA ALA A 159 4.37 -3.66 6.87
C ALA A 159 5.66 -4.19 7.50
N PHE A 160 6.23 -3.45 8.44
CA PHE A 160 7.21 -4.05 9.35
C PHE A 160 6.50 -4.96 10.35
N GLU A 161 7.13 -6.05 10.77
CA GLU A 161 6.51 -7.01 11.70
C GLU A 161 5.95 -6.33 12.96
N MET A 162 6.62 -5.27 13.45
CA MET A 162 6.16 -4.48 14.59
C MET A 162 4.81 -3.77 14.39
N GLN A 163 4.34 -3.67 13.15
CA GLN A 163 3.04 -3.08 12.81
C GLN A 163 1.90 -4.10 12.91
N THR A 164 2.23 -5.39 13.10
CA THR A 164 1.21 -6.43 13.32
C THR A 164 0.74 -6.39 14.77
N VAL A 165 -0.58 -6.34 14.96
CA VAL A 165 -1.22 -6.30 16.27
C VAL A 165 -2.25 -7.42 16.40
N LYS A 166 -2.65 -7.77 17.63
CA LYS A 166 -3.55 -8.89 17.88
C LYS A 166 -4.95 -8.65 17.28
N LYS A 167 -5.48 -7.45 17.42
CA LYS A 167 -6.83 -7.10 16.94
C LYS A 167 -6.96 -5.58 16.77
N ILE A 168 -7.61 -5.17 15.69
CA ILE A 168 -7.97 -3.79 15.41
C ILE A 168 -9.50 -3.67 15.50
N PRO A 169 -10.04 -2.67 16.25
CA PRO A 169 -11.44 -2.34 16.14
C PRO A 169 -11.76 -1.93 14.69
N ASN A 170 -12.63 -2.67 14.01
CA ASN A 170 -13.02 -2.38 12.63
C ASN A 170 -14.39 -1.71 12.57
N ASP A 171 -14.61 -0.95 11.50
CA ASP A 171 -15.89 -0.33 11.14
C ASP A 171 -16.41 -1.04 9.87
N LYS A 172 -17.73 -0.95 9.64
CA LYS A 172 -18.40 -1.49 8.43
C LYS A 172 -17.83 -0.93 7.11
N ASN A 173 -17.16 0.21 7.20
CA ASN A 173 -16.59 0.90 6.06
C ASN A 173 -15.12 0.56 5.80
N ASP A 174 -14.46 -0.11 6.73
CA ASP A 174 -13.07 -0.51 6.59
C ASP A 174 -12.97 -1.72 5.64
N ILE A 175 -12.17 -1.62 4.59
CA ILE A 175 -11.93 -2.72 3.64
C ILE A 175 -10.64 -3.44 4.07
N PRO A 176 -10.71 -4.73 4.46
CA PRO A 176 -9.55 -5.48 4.87
C PRO A 176 -8.63 -5.81 3.68
N VAL A 177 -7.36 -6.04 3.98
CA VAL A 177 -6.40 -6.52 2.99
C VAL A 177 -6.46 -8.03 2.87
N HIS A 178 -6.15 -8.58 1.70
CA HIS A 178 -6.08 -10.02 1.48
C HIS A 178 -4.81 -10.63 2.04
N LYS A 179 -3.71 -9.83 2.07
CA LYS A 179 -2.40 -10.32 2.47
C LYS A 179 -1.58 -9.20 3.12
N ILE A 180 -0.80 -9.54 4.13
CA ILE A 180 0.18 -8.64 4.76
C ILE A 180 1.55 -9.28 4.60
N ILE A 181 2.51 -8.53 4.08
CA ILE A 181 3.88 -8.98 3.89
C ILE A 181 4.78 -8.19 4.82
N THR A 182 5.49 -8.91 5.68
CA THR A 182 6.47 -8.36 6.61
C THR A 182 7.89 -8.85 6.28
N GLU A 183 8.91 -8.28 6.92
CA GLU A 183 10.27 -8.78 6.79
C GLU A 183 10.45 -10.19 7.37
N LYS A 184 9.48 -10.69 8.15
CA LYS A 184 9.56 -12.01 8.78
C LYS A 184 8.69 -13.07 8.10
N ARG A 185 7.51 -12.69 7.61
CA ARG A 185 6.51 -13.66 7.13
C ARG A 185 5.49 -13.03 6.18
N ILE A 186 4.76 -13.89 5.51
CA ILE A 186 3.54 -13.56 4.77
C ILE A 186 2.34 -14.00 5.62
N ILE A 187 1.39 -13.11 5.84
CA ILE A 187 0.14 -13.36 6.55
C ILE A 187 -0.98 -13.30 5.52
N ASN A 188 -1.65 -14.42 5.27
CA ASN A 188 -2.89 -14.45 4.52
C ASN A 188 -4.01 -14.10 5.48
N SER A 189 -4.70 -13.00 5.23
CA SER A 189 -5.89 -12.66 6.01
C SER A 189 -6.98 -13.69 5.69
N ILE A 190 -7.72 -14.11 6.70
CA ILE A 190 -8.75 -15.12 6.58
C ILE A 190 -9.70 -14.72 5.44
N GLU A 191 -9.93 -15.66 4.54
CA GLU A 191 -10.66 -15.52 3.29
C GLU A 191 -11.87 -14.58 3.41
N TYR A 192 -11.86 -13.58 2.57
CA TYR A 192 -13.07 -12.86 2.22
C TYR A 192 -13.95 -13.87 1.46
N ILE A 193 -14.76 -14.63 2.19
CA ILE A 193 -15.83 -15.39 1.61
C ILE A 193 -16.81 -14.33 1.09
N VAL A 194 -16.73 -14.04 -0.21
CA VAL A 194 -17.82 -13.33 -0.88
C VAL A 194 -19.02 -14.25 -0.74
N PRO A 195 -20.11 -13.84 -0.09
CA PRO A 195 -21.32 -14.63 -0.15
C PRO A 195 -21.73 -14.70 -1.62
N ASP A 196 -21.83 -15.89 -2.17
CA ASP A 196 -22.45 -16.11 -3.46
C ASP A 196 -23.86 -15.50 -3.40
N ILE A 197 -24.10 -14.47 -4.23
CA ILE A 197 -25.42 -13.88 -4.44
C ILE A 197 -26.12 -14.65 -5.55
#